data_f388d05a18f97da569a4a0c8893a1b76
#
_entry.id   f388d05a18f97da569a4a0c8893a1b76
#
_cell.length_a   1.000
_cell.length_b   1.000
_cell.length_c   1.000
_cell.angle_alpha   90.00
_cell.angle_beta   90.00
_cell.angle_gamma   90.00
#
_symmetry.space_group_name_H-M   'P 1'
#
loop_
_entity.id
_entity.type
_entity.pdbx_description
1 polymer ?
#
loop_
_entity_poly.entity_id
_entity_poly.type
_entity_poly.pdbx_seq_one_letter_code
_entity_poly.pdbx_strand_id
1 'polypeptide(L)'
;MAVLITADVPGQTREGYDQMIAVLRPAMRQAKGFIAHGAGPVGDGWQVFEIWETQADATDFFARYIHPNLPPGVKPKRTLVELHALVMATDPPAPTR
;
A
#
# COMPACT_ATOMS: atom_id res chain seq x y z
N MET A 1 8.81 1.38 13.70
CA MET A 1 9.58 1.06 12.48
C MET A 1 8.62 1.05 11.30
N ALA A 2 9.07 1.56 10.17
CA ALA A 2 8.29 1.49 8.96
C ALA A 2 8.05 0.04 8.54
N VAL A 3 6.93 -0.19 7.86
CA VAL A 3 6.57 -1.51 7.37
C VAL A 3 6.30 -1.46 5.88
N LEU A 4 6.65 -2.54 5.20
CA LEU A 4 6.29 -2.79 3.81
C LEU A 4 5.18 -3.82 3.78
N ILE A 5 4.10 -3.49 3.09
CA ILE A 5 3.03 -4.44 2.83
C ILE A 5 3.02 -4.72 1.34
N THR A 6 3.01 -5.98 0.97
CA THR A 6 2.77 -6.40 -0.40
C THR A 6 1.48 -7.20 -0.46
N ALA A 7 0.79 -7.12 -1.58
CA ALA A 7 -0.43 -7.87 -1.78
C ALA A 7 -0.48 -8.41 -3.20
N ASP A 8 -0.75 -9.70 -3.33
CA ASP A 8 -1.12 -10.29 -4.60
C ASP A 8 -2.64 -10.27 -4.69
N VAL A 9 -3.17 -9.75 -5.79
CA VAL A 9 -4.60 -9.58 -5.97
C VAL A 9 -5.05 -10.34 -7.23
N PRO A 10 -5.31 -11.65 -7.12
CA PRO A 10 -5.79 -12.43 -8.25
C PRO A 10 -7.11 -11.87 -8.75
N GLY A 11 -7.26 -11.82 -10.06
CA GLY A 11 -8.51 -11.37 -10.67
C GLY A 11 -8.68 -9.87 -10.76
N GLN A 12 -7.77 -9.07 -10.21
CA GLN A 12 -7.83 -7.62 -10.35
C GLN A 12 -7.55 -7.22 -11.78
N THR A 13 -8.32 -6.24 -12.28
CA THR A 13 -8.17 -5.69 -13.62
C THR A 13 -7.66 -4.25 -13.55
N ARG A 14 -7.15 -3.77 -14.69
CA ARG A 14 -6.72 -2.37 -14.79
C ARG A 14 -7.87 -1.41 -14.48
N GLU A 15 -9.03 -1.65 -15.07
CA GLU A 15 -10.20 -0.79 -14.87
C GLU A 15 -10.66 -0.81 -13.42
N GLY A 16 -10.73 -1.99 -12.82
CA GLY A 16 -11.13 -2.14 -11.43
C GLY A 16 -10.16 -1.45 -10.49
N TYR A 17 -8.86 -1.60 -10.73
CA TYR A 17 -7.85 -0.92 -9.94
C TYR A 17 -7.95 0.60 -10.09
N ASP A 18 -8.07 1.10 -11.31
CA ASP A 18 -8.12 2.54 -11.57
C ASP A 18 -9.34 3.18 -10.89
N GLN A 19 -10.48 2.51 -10.90
CA GLN A 19 -11.67 2.99 -10.19
C GLN A 19 -11.45 3.04 -8.69
N MET A 20 -10.84 2.00 -8.12
CA MET A 20 -10.58 1.92 -6.69
C MET A 20 -9.58 2.99 -6.25
N ILE A 21 -8.46 3.14 -6.96
CA ILE A 21 -7.43 4.09 -6.56
C ILE A 21 -7.89 5.54 -6.71
N ALA A 22 -8.76 5.83 -7.66
CA ALA A 22 -9.32 7.16 -7.81
C ALA A 22 -10.09 7.58 -6.55
N VAL A 23 -10.80 6.64 -5.93
CA VAL A 23 -11.53 6.88 -4.68
C VAL A 23 -10.59 6.94 -3.48
N LEU A 24 -9.60 6.04 -3.43
CA LEU A 24 -8.75 5.87 -2.25
C LEU A 24 -7.58 6.84 -2.17
N ARG A 25 -7.13 7.39 -3.31
CA ARG A 25 -5.96 8.26 -3.32
C ARG A 25 -6.04 9.45 -2.35
N PRO A 26 -7.13 10.22 -2.32
CA PRO A 26 -7.23 11.33 -1.36
C PRO A 26 -7.16 10.84 0.09
N ALA A 27 -7.80 9.73 0.40
CA ALA A 27 -7.78 9.16 1.75
C ALA A 27 -6.37 8.69 2.13
N MET A 28 -5.66 8.05 1.21
CA MET A 28 -4.28 7.63 1.43
C MET A 28 -3.37 8.80 1.75
N ARG A 29 -3.46 9.86 0.95
CA ARG A 29 -2.57 11.03 1.11
C ARG A 29 -2.79 11.74 2.43
N GLN A 30 -3.95 11.60 3.04
CA GLN A 30 -4.29 12.21 4.32
C GLN A 30 -4.18 11.24 5.50
N ALA A 31 -3.93 9.96 5.23
CA ALA A 31 -3.89 8.96 6.28
C ALA A 31 -2.63 9.10 7.13
N LYS A 32 -2.81 8.93 8.44
CA LYS A 32 -1.70 8.92 9.37
C LYS A 32 -0.73 7.81 9.01
N GLY A 33 0.54 8.15 8.90
CA GLY A 33 1.61 7.20 8.68
C GLY A 33 1.80 6.73 7.24
N PHE A 34 1.00 7.23 6.29
CA PHE A 34 1.17 6.85 4.89
C PHE A 34 2.48 7.39 4.32
N ILE A 35 3.24 6.52 3.64
CA ILE A 35 4.49 6.90 2.99
C ILE A 35 4.38 6.74 1.48
N ALA A 36 3.99 5.56 1.01
CA ALA A 36 3.96 5.29 -0.44
C ALA A 36 3.01 4.16 -0.78
N HIS A 37 2.51 4.17 -2.01
CA HIS A 37 1.69 3.12 -2.59
C HIS A 37 2.09 2.95 -4.06
N GLY A 38 2.27 1.73 -4.49
CA GLY A 38 2.52 1.41 -5.89
C GLY A 38 1.81 0.14 -6.27
N ALA A 39 1.50 -0.02 -7.57
CA ALA A 39 0.78 -1.18 -8.05
C ALA A 39 1.02 -1.38 -9.54
N GLY A 40 0.89 -2.63 -9.98
CA GLY A 40 1.00 -2.97 -11.39
C GLY A 40 0.62 -4.40 -11.69
N PRO A 41 0.46 -4.73 -12.97
CA PRO A 41 0.13 -6.09 -13.38
C PRO A 41 1.34 -7.02 -13.20
N VAL A 42 1.07 -8.23 -12.72
CA VAL A 42 2.06 -9.30 -12.61
C VAL A 42 1.37 -10.59 -13.01
N GLY A 43 1.85 -11.24 -14.09
CA GLY A 43 1.18 -12.43 -14.63
C GLY A 43 -0.27 -12.12 -14.99
N ASP A 44 -1.19 -12.97 -14.52
CA ASP A 44 -2.62 -12.80 -14.74
C ASP A 44 -3.31 -11.98 -13.64
N GLY A 45 -2.53 -11.47 -12.70
CA GLY A 45 -3.07 -10.73 -11.57
C GLY A 45 -2.48 -9.34 -11.44
N TRP A 46 -2.51 -8.87 -10.23
CA TRP A 46 -2.09 -7.52 -9.87
C TRP A 46 -1.27 -7.59 -8.59
N GLN A 47 -0.21 -6.81 -8.51
CA GLN A 47 0.58 -6.69 -7.29
C GLN A 47 0.54 -5.26 -6.79
N VAL A 48 0.38 -5.12 -5.49
CA VAL A 48 0.35 -3.83 -4.79
C VAL A 48 1.44 -3.83 -3.74
N PHE A 49 2.11 -2.70 -3.56
CA PHE A 49 2.92 -2.51 -2.36
C PHE A 49 2.54 -1.20 -1.69
N GLU A 50 2.73 -1.16 -0.37
CA GLU A 50 2.54 0.03 0.44
C GLU A 50 3.61 0.12 1.50
N ILE A 51 4.00 1.34 1.82
CA ILE A 51 4.92 1.60 2.91
C ILE A 51 4.22 2.54 3.89
N TRP A 52 4.26 2.17 5.16
CA TRP A 52 3.62 2.90 6.25
C TRP A 52 4.60 3.09 7.39
N GLU A 53 4.43 4.14 8.19
CA GLU A 53 5.29 4.39 9.34
C GLU A 53 5.16 3.29 10.40
N THR A 54 3.97 2.73 10.58
CA THR A 54 3.72 1.65 11.54
C THR A 54 2.74 0.63 10.99
N GLN A 55 2.80 -0.59 11.53
CA GLN A 55 1.81 -1.62 11.21
C GLN A 55 0.40 -1.20 11.63
N ALA A 56 0.27 -0.53 12.77
CA ALA A 56 -1.03 -0.10 13.26
C ALA A 56 -1.71 0.86 12.28
N ASP A 57 -0.97 1.81 11.72
CA ASP A 57 -1.49 2.75 10.74
C ASP A 57 -1.95 2.04 9.47
N ALA A 58 -1.16 1.08 8.99
CA ALA A 58 -1.50 0.27 7.83
C ALA A 58 -2.77 -0.55 8.05
N THR A 59 -2.86 -1.21 9.20
CA THR A 59 -4.01 -2.04 9.56
C THR A 59 -5.28 -1.21 9.67
N ASP A 60 -5.19 -0.04 10.28
CA ASP A 60 -6.33 0.87 10.43
C ASP A 60 -6.85 1.31 9.05
N PHE A 61 -5.95 1.71 8.17
CA PHE A 61 -6.34 2.14 6.83
C PHE A 61 -7.01 1.03 6.04
N PHE A 62 -6.45 -0.18 6.09
CA PHE A 62 -7.03 -1.34 5.40
C PHE A 62 -8.45 -1.61 5.89
N ALA A 63 -8.64 -1.63 7.21
CA ALA A 63 -9.95 -1.93 7.79
C ALA A 63 -10.99 -0.88 7.45
N ARG A 64 -10.61 0.39 7.42
CA ARG A 64 -11.56 1.49 7.21
C ARG A 64 -11.88 1.73 5.74
N TYR A 65 -10.89 1.61 4.86
CA TYR A 65 -11.03 2.09 3.48
C TYR A 65 -10.89 0.99 2.43
N ILE A 66 -10.03 0.00 2.63
CA ILE A 66 -9.78 -0.99 1.60
C ILE A 66 -10.77 -2.14 1.69
N HIS A 67 -10.88 -2.77 2.85
CA HIS A 67 -11.75 -3.92 3.04
C HIS A 67 -13.21 -3.65 2.65
N PRO A 68 -13.82 -2.52 3.05
CA PRO A 68 -15.21 -2.24 2.66
C PRO A 68 -15.40 -1.98 1.16
N ASN A 69 -14.34 -1.63 0.45
CA ASN A 69 -14.41 -1.29 -0.97
C ASN A 69 -13.93 -2.41 -1.90
N LEU A 70 -13.54 -3.55 -1.36
CA LEU A 70 -13.13 -4.69 -2.18
C LEU A 70 -14.34 -5.27 -2.90
N PRO A 71 -14.22 -5.56 -4.22
CA PRO A 71 -15.27 -6.26 -4.95
C PRO A 71 -15.54 -7.64 -4.34
N PRO A 72 -16.75 -8.18 -4.48
CA PRO A 72 -17.06 -9.54 -4.02
C PRO A 72 -16.09 -10.55 -4.63
N GLY A 73 -15.55 -11.45 -3.80
CA GLY A 73 -14.65 -12.49 -4.24
C GLY A 73 -13.18 -12.06 -4.40
N VAL A 74 -12.88 -10.77 -4.32
CA VAL A 74 -11.49 -10.30 -4.36
C VAL A 74 -10.90 -10.38 -2.98
N LYS A 75 -9.87 -11.23 -2.82
CA LYS A 75 -9.19 -11.45 -1.53
C LYS A 75 -7.70 -11.25 -1.73
N PRO A 76 -7.17 -10.07 -1.39
CA PRO A 76 -5.73 -9.83 -1.48
C PRO A 76 -4.95 -10.78 -0.56
N LYS A 77 -3.86 -11.32 -1.07
CA LYS A 77 -2.91 -12.10 -0.27
C LYS A 77 -1.83 -11.17 0.21
N ARG A 78 -1.91 -10.75 1.46
CA ARG A 78 -1.05 -9.72 2.02
C ARG A 78 0.10 -10.33 2.80
N THR A 79 1.28 -9.69 2.65
CA THR A 79 2.44 -9.96 3.49
C THR A 79 2.90 -8.66 4.13
N LEU A 80 3.58 -8.77 5.26
CA LEU A 80 4.11 -7.62 5.98
C LEU A 80 5.55 -7.89 6.37
N VAL A 81 6.42 -6.91 6.12
CA VAL A 81 7.82 -6.94 6.52
C VAL A 81 8.12 -5.65 7.28
N GLU A 82 8.71 -5.79 8.47
CA GLU A 82 9.27 -4.63 9.15
C GLU A 82 10.54 -4.21 8.44
N LEU A 83 10.63 -2.92 8.10
CA LEU A 83 11.77 -2.41 7.37
C LEU A 83 12.88 -2.03 8.34
N HIS A 84 14.05 -2.62 8.15
CA HIS A 84 15.24 -2.23 8.88
C HIS A 84 15.74 -0.86 8.44
N ALA A 85 15.62 -0.55 7.15
CA ALA A 85 16.03 0.73 6.59
C ALA A 85 15.04 1.15 5.50
N LEU A 86 14.82 2.45 5.40
CA LEU A 86 14.02 3.07 4.34
C LEU A 86 14.72 4.36 3.96
N VAL A 87 15.11 4.46 2.70
CA VAL A 87 15.74 5.67 2.15
C VAL A 87 14.79 6.28 1.13
N MET A 88 14.51 7.55 1.28
CA MET A 88 13.62 8.29 0.38
C MET A 88 14.39 9.43 -0.28
N ALA A 89 13.98 9.77 -1.50
CA ALA A 89 14.65 10.85 -2.25
C ALA A 89 14.61 12.20 -1.52
N THR A 90 13.60 12.40 -0.67
CA THR A 90 13.42 13.63 0.11
C THR A 90 14.12 13.61 1.45
N ASP A 91 14.79 12.50 1.81
CA ASP A 91 15.52 12.42 3.08
C ASP A 91 16.70 13.38 3.06
N PRO A 92 17.06 13.98 4.21
CA PRO A 92 18.27 14.78 4.28
C PRO A 92 19.51 13.90 4.04
N PRO A 93 20.59 14.46 3.48
CA PRO A 93 21.79 13.68 3.30
C PRO A 93 22.33 13.20 4.65
N ALA A 94 23.02 12.06 4.64
CA ALA A 94 23.64 11.54 5.85
C ALA A 94 24.62 12.56 6.44
N PRO A 95 24.71 12.66 7.78
CA PRO A 95 25.67 13.55 8.40
C PRO A 95 27.10 13.22 7.95
N THR A 96 27.87 14.24 7.62
CA THR A 96 29.30 14.07 7.37
C THR A 96 30.05 14.04 8.69
N ARG A 97 31.10 13.29 8.73
CA ARG A 97 31.95 13.16 9.91
C ARG A 97 33.30 13.78 9.68
#